data_20bb4abc978ec5027123dc2a63506b93
#
_entry.id   20bb4abc978ec5027123dc2a63506b93
#
_cell.length_a   1.000
_cell.length_b   1.000
_cell.length_c   1.000
_cell.angle_alpha   90.00
_cell.angle_beta   90.00
_cell.angle_gamma   90.00
#
_symmetry.space_group_name_H-M   'P 1'
#
loop_
_entity.id
_entity.type
_entity.pdbx_description
1 polymer ?
#
loop_
_entity_poly.entity_id
_entity_poly.type
_entity_poly.pdbx_seq_one_letter_code
_entity_poly.pdbx_strand_id
1 'polypeptide(L)'
;MQLSAIINLMIDNNHSSKRKKINFVIGLGKSGFWAAKYLRSINKRVIVWESKDGIEFLERKTALEELNIIVSLNKEFVFEEIQPFLKEIESVVVSPLITI
;
A
#
# COMPACT_ATOMS: atom_id res chain seq x y z
N MET A 1 -12.23 -2.04 5.48
CA MET A 1 -12.39 -0.72 4.85
C MET A 1 -12.30 -0.85 3.35
N GLN A 2 -13.19 -0.23 2.62
CA GLN A 2 -13.17 -0.29 1.16
C GLN A 2 -12.08 0.59 0.59
N LEU A 3 -11.52 0.17 -0.52
CA LEU A 3 -10.44 0.92 -1.16
C LEU A 3 -10.86 2.35 -1.52
N SER A 4 -12.07 2.53 -2.03
CA SER A 4 -12.55 3.86 -2.40
C SER A 4 -12.54 4.81 -1.20
N ALA A 5 -12.91 4.34 -0.01
CA ALA A 5 -12.87 5.16 1.18
C ALA A 5 -11.43 5.51 1.58
N ILE A 6 -10.52 4.57 1.44
CA ILE A 6 -9.10 4.82 1.74
C ILE A 6 -8.54 5.88 0.80
N ILE A 7 -8.79 5.73 -0.49
CA ILE A 7 -8.28 6.67 -1.48
C ILE A 7 -8.91 8.05 -1.29
N ASN A 8 -10.20 8.10 -1.00
CA ASN A 8 -10.87 9.38 -0.76
C ASN A 8 -10.30 10.09 0.46
N LEU A 9 -9.98 9.36 1.52
CA LEU A 9 -9.33 9.96 2.68
C LEU A 9 -7.97 10.56 2.31
N MET A 10 -7.21 9.86 1.48
CA MET A 10 -5.91 10.35 1.05
C MET A 10 -6.02 11.57 0.15
N ILE A 11 -7.03 11.62 -0.71
CA ILE A 11 -7.21 12.70 -1.66
C ILE A 11 -7.84 13.92 -0.98
N ASP A 12 -8.89 13.69 -0.20
CA ASP A 12 -9.68 14.80 0.37
C ASP A 12 -8.92 15.59 1.42
N ASN A 13 -7.98 14.97 2.08
CA ASN A 13 -7.18 15.65 3.09
C ASN A 13 -6.11 16.55 2.50
N ASN A 14 -6.00 16.56 1.19
CA ASN A 14 -4.96 17.33 0.54
C ASN A 14 -5.57 18.41 -0.31
N HIS A 15 -5.60 19.62 0.21
CA HIS A 15 -6.12 20.79 -0.50
C HIS A 15 -5.07 21.45 -1.38
N SER A 16 -3.88 20.88 -1.41
CA SER A 16 -2.78 21.39 -2.20
C SER A 16 -2.84 20.85 -3.63
N SER A 17 -2.43 21.64 -4.60
CA SER A 17 -2.26 21.19 -5.97
C SER A 17 -1.12 20.17 -6.08
N LYS A 18 -0.29 20.05 -5.05
CA LYS A 18 0.82 19.09 -5.01
C LYS A 18 0.45 17.82 -4.28
N ARG A 19 -0.75 17.38 -4.45
CA ARG A 19 -1.23 16.15 -3.89
C ARG A 19 -0.33 14.98 -4.33
N LYS A 20 0.12 14.19 -3.36
CA LYS A 20 0.97 13.05 -3.64
C LYS A 20 0.15 11.89 -4.18
N LYS A 21 0.69 11.21 -5.16
CA LYS A 21 0.06 10.02 -5.70
C LYS A 21 0.34 8.82 -4.78
N ILE A 22 -0.43 7.79 -5.00
CA ILE A 22 -0.41 6.60 -4.16
C ILE A 22 0.46 5.54 -4.80
N ASN A 23 1.26 4.89 -3.97
CA ASN A 23 2.08 3.76 -4.39
C ASN A 23 1.56 2.51 -3.69
N PHE A 24 1.16 1.53 -4.47
CA PHE A 24 0.73 0.25 -3.94
C PHE A 24 1.90 -0.72 -3.88
N VAL A 25 1.97 -1.46 -2.78
CA VAL A 25 2.91 -2.57 -2.65
C VAL A 25 2.08 -3.83 -2.45
N ILE A 26 2.22 -4.76 -3.36
CA ILE A 26 1.47 -6.01 -3.34
C ILE A 26 2.37 -7.10 -2.80
N GLY A 27 2.03 -7.57 -1.61
CA GLY A 27 2.81 -8.57 -0.90
C GLY A 27 3.57 -7.97 0.27
N LEU A 28 3.47 -8.63 1.42
CA LEU A 28 4.12 -8.18 2.66
C LEU A 28 5.13 -9.20 3.15
N GLY A 29 5.82 -9.85 2.22
CA GLY A 29 7.00 -10.60 2.55
C GLY A 29 8.14 -9.64 2.86
N LYS A 30 9.35 -10.17 3.00
CA LYS A 30 10.48 -9.31 3.37
C LYS A 30 10.72 -8.21 2.35
N SER A 31 10.69 -8.54 1.06
CA SER A 31 10.94 -7.52 0.03
C SER A 31 9.85 -6.48 -0.04
N GLY A 32 8.58 -6.88 0.11
CA GLY A 32 7.48 -5.91 0.14
C GLY A 32 7.55 -5.01 1.35
N PHE A 33 7.92 -5.55 2.49
CA PHE A 33 8.08 -4.78 3.70
C PHE A 33 9.14 -3.67 3.51
N TRP A 34 10.30 -4.05 2.98
CA TRP A 34 11.37 -3.08 2.76
C TRP A 34 11.05 -2.09 1.65
N ALA A 35 10.35 -2.54 0.59
CA ALA A 35 9.92 -1.64 -0.47
C ALA A 35 8.98 -0.57 0.09
N ALA A 36 8.02 -0.97 0.93
CA ALA A 36 7.09 -0.03 1.53
C ALA A 36 7.81 0.98 2.43
N LYS A 37 8.75 0.50 3.24
CA LYS A 37 9.54 1.39 4.10
C LYS A 37 10.36 2.37 3.28
N TYR A 38 10.98 1.88 2.21
CA TYR A 38 11.79 2.74 1.36
C TYR A 38 10.94 3.84 0.73
N LEU A 39 9.81 3.47 0.14
CA LEU A 39 8.93 4.45 -0.49
C LEU A 39 8.47 5.49 0.51
N ARG A 40 8.12 5.05 1.71
CA ARG A 40 7.70 5.99 2.74
C ARG A 40 8.86 6.90 3.17
N SER A 41 10.07 6.38 3.19
CA SER A 41 11.24 7.18 3.59
C SER A 41 11.53 8.31 2.60
N ILE A 42 11.12 8.16 1.36
CA ILE A 42 11.25 9.23 0.36
C ILE A 42 9.93 9.99 0.20
N ASN A 43 9.10 9.95 1.23
CA ASN A 43 7.91 10.77 1.37
C ASN A 43 6.79 10.42 0.37
N LYS A 44 6.70 9.15 0.01
CA LYS A 44 5.61 8.66 -0.84
C LYS A 44 4.44 8.22 0.01
N ARG A 45 3.23 8.24 -0.56
CA ARG A 45 2.06 7.62 0.06
C ARG A 45 2.01 6.17 -0.34
N VAL A 46 1.83 5.28 0.64
CA VAL A 46 1.96 3.85 0.40
C VAL A 46 0.76 3.10 0.97
N ILE A 47 0.22 2.20 0.17
CA ILE A 47 -0.79 1.23 0.59
C ILE A 47 -0.22 -0.15 0.32
N VAL A 48 -0.30 -1.04 1.30
CA VAL A 48 0.20 -2.41 1.17
C VAL A 48 -0.97 -3.38 1.26
N TRP A 49 -1.04 -4.28 0.30
CA TRP A 49 -2.02 -5.38 0.31
C TRP A 49 -1.28 -6.70 0.42
N GLU A 50 -1.70 -7.53 1.36
CA GLU A 50 -1.17 -8.87 1.56
C GLU A 50 -2.31 -9.87 1.58
N SER A 51 -2.23 -10.91 0.75
CA SER A 51 -3.30 -11.90 0.65
C SER A 51 -3.38 -12.83 1.86
N LYS A 52 -2.31 -12.93 2.61
CA LYS A 52 -2.24 -13.82 3.77
C LYS A 52 -2.39 -13.05 5.07
N ASP A 53 -2.45 -13.79 6.15
CA ASP A 53 -2.37 -13.22 7.49
C ASP A 53 -1.45 -14.11 8.32
N GLY A 54 -1.37 -13.84 9.61
CA GLY A 54 -0.51 -14.58 10.51
C GLY A 54 0.35 -13.62 11.30
N ILE A 55 1.02 -14.15 12.31
CA ILE A 55 1.71 -13.29 13.26
C ILE A 55 2.85 -12.50 12.63
N GLU A 56 3.55 -13.12 11.68
CA GLU A 56 4.66 -12.43 11.02
C GLU A 56 4.17 -11.24 10.19
N PHE A 57 3.02 -11.40 9.52
CA PHE A 57 2.44 -10.30 8.73
C PHE A 57 1.84 -9.24 9.63
N LEU A 58 1.28 -9.66 10.76
CA LEU A 58 0.71 -8.72 11.72
C LEU A 58 1.79 -7.83 12.32
N GLU A 59 2.95 -8.39 12.61
CA GLU A 59 4.07 -7.62 13.13
C GLU A 59 4.55 -6.60 12.12
N ARG A 60 4.67 -7.02 10.85
CA ARG A 60 5.07 -6.11 9.77
C ARG A 60 4.04 -5.00 9.57
N LYS A 61 2.76 -5.37 9.61
CA LYS A 61 1.67 -4.41 9.48
C LYS A 61 1.77 -3.34 10.57
N THR A 62 1.97 -3.75 11.81
CA THR A 62 2.09 -2.82 12.92
C THR A 62 3.25 -1.86 12.71
N ALA A 63 4.40 -2.39 12.29
CA ALA A 63 5.58 -1.57 12.05
C ALA A 63 5.34 -0.54 10.94
N LEU A 64 4.67 -0.96 9.86
CA LEU A 64 4.41 -0.05 8.75
C LEU A 64 3.35 0.98 9.10
N GLU A 65 2.36 0.61 9.88
CA GLU A 65 1.32 1.56 10.29
C GLU A 65 1.88 2.67 11.17
N GLU A 66 2.92 2.38 11.92
CA GLU A 66 3.61 3.42 12.68
C GLU A 66 4.27 4.45 11.78
N LEU A 67 4.51 4.10 10.52
CA LEU A 67 5.07 5.01 9.53
C LEU A 67 3.98 5.66 8.68
N ASN A 68 2.72 5.53 9.08
CA ASN A 68 1.57 6.06 8.33
C ASN A 68 1.37 5.38 6.99
N ILE A 69 1.70 4.08 6.92
CA ILE A 69 1.41 3.25 5.77
C ILE A 69 0.14 2.47 6.04
N ILE A 70 -0.76 2.42 5.07
CA ILE A 70 -2.00 1.67 5.21
C ILE A 70 -1.76 0.24 4.76
N VAL A 71 -2.05 -0.72 5.63
CA VAL A 71 -1.80 -2.13 5.34
C VAL A 71 -3.09 -2.93 5.52
N SER A 72 -3.43 -3.72 4.51
CA SER A 72 -4.56 -4.65 4.58
C SER A 72 -4.06 -6.07 4.43
N LEU A 73 -4.37 -6.90 5.41
CA LEU A 73 -4.11 -8.34 5.34
C LEU A 73 -5.36 -9.05 4.82
N ASN A 74 -5.21 -10.28 4.37
CA ASN A 74 -6.28 -11.05 3.74
C ASN A 74 -6.88 -10.30 2.56
N LYS A 75 -6.04 -9.58 1.83
CA LYS A 75 -6.49 -8.75 0.73
C LYS A 75 -5.75 -9.14 -0.54
N GLU A 76 -6.49 -9.68 -1.50
CA GLU A 76 -5.95 -10.01 -2.80
C GLU A 76 -5.88 -8.78 -3.68
N PHE A 77 -4.88 -8.74 -4.56
CA PHE A 77 -4.80 -7.68 -5.54
C PHE A 77 -5.80 -7.96 -6.67
N VAL A 78 -6.69 -7.01 -6.90
CA VAL A 78 -7.65 -7.06 -7.99
C VAL A 78 -7.54 -5.76 -8.78
N PHE A 79 -7.09 -5.87 -10.01
CA PHE A 79 -6.82 -4.68 -10.83
C PHE A 79 -8.07 -3.80 -10.98
N GLU A 80 -9.23 -4.42 -11.11
CA GLU A 80 -10.48 -3.69 -11.28
C GLU A 80 -10.79 -2.77 -10.10
N GLU A 81 -10.27 -3.08 -8.93
CA GLU A 81 -10.49 -2.21 -7.78
C GLU A 81 -9.70 -0.91 -7.89
N ILE A 82 -8.52 -0.95 -8.49
CA ILE A 82 -7.69 0.26 -8.61
C ILE A 82 -7.93 1.01 -9.90
N GLN A 83 -8.57 0.38 -10.88
CA GLN A 83 -8.75 0.97 -12.20
C GLN A 83 -9.42 2.35 -12.16
N PRO A 84 -10.48 2.58 -11.36
CA PRO A 84 -11.10 3.91 -11.30
C PRO A 84 -10.19 4.99 -10.75
N PHE A 85 -9.08 4.62 -10.13
CA PHE A 85 -8.20 5.56 -9.44
C PHE A 85 -6.82 5.66 -10.09
N LEU A 86 -6.68 5.22 -11.35
CA LEU A 86 -5.37 5.18 -11.98
C LEU A 86 -4.68 6.54 -12.03
N LYS A 87 -5.44 7.61 -12.10
CA LYS A 87 -4.84 8.95 -12.12
C LYS A 87 -4.19 9.32 -10.78
N GLU A 88 -4.63 8.71 -9.71
CA GLU A 88 -4.11 8.96 -8.37
C GLU A 88 -3.01 7.97 -7.98
N ILE A 89 -2.71 7.01 -8.84
CA ILE A 89 -1.73 5.96 -8.54
C ILE A 89 -0.45 6.24 -9.31
N GLU A 90 0.66 6.27 -8.58
CA GLU A 90 1.98 6.47 -9.18
C GLU A 90 2.60 5.15 -9.60
N SER A 91 2.50 4.12 -8.76
CA SER A 91 3.12 2.84 -9.05
C SER A 91 2.39 1.71 -8.34
N VAL A 92 2.54 0.52 -8.89
CA VAL A 92 2.12 -0.71 -8.25
C VAL A 92 3.35 -1.62 -8.23
N VAL A 93 3.92 -1.79 -7.04
CA VAL A 93 5.10 -2.61 -6.86
C VAL A 93 4.65 -3.99 -6.41
N VAL A 94 4.97 -4.99 -7.22
CA VAL A 94 4.64 -6.36 -6.85
C VAL A 94 5.89 -6.96 -6.22
N SER A 95 5.76 -7.34 -4.95
CA SER A 95 6.86 -7.98 -4.25
C SER A 95 7.18 -9.28 -4.97
N PRO A 96 8.45 -9.53 -5.29
CA PRO A 96 8.77 -10.73 -6.02
C PRO A 96 8.35 -11.95 -5.24
N LEU A 97 7.61 -12.79 -5.90
CA LEU A 97 7.24 -14.06 -5.35
C LEU A 97 8.39 -15.00 -5.60
N ILE A 98 9.12 -15.28 -4.58
CA ILE A 98 10.20 -16.21 -4.73
C ILE A 98 9.65 -17.60 -4.47
N THR A 99 9.31 -18.22 -5.52
CA THR A 99 8.80 -19.56 -5.46
C THR A 99 9.89 -20.47 -5.91
N ILE A 100 10.63 -20.92 -5.04
CA ILE A 100 11.65 -21.84 -5.50
C ILE A 100 11.59 -23.10 -4.72
#